data_0c6acd779562acd97dfe6fcbe02cdb0c
#
_entry.id   0c6acd779562acd97dfe6fcbe02cdb0c
#
_cell.length_a   1.000
_cell.length_b   1.000
_cell.length_c   1.000
_cell.angle_alpha   90.00
_cell.angle_beta   90.00
_cell.angle_gamma   90.00
#
_symmetry.space_group_name_H-M   'P 1'
#
loop_
_entity.id
_entity.type
_entity.pdbx_description
1 polymer ?
#
loop_
_entity_poly.entity_id
_entity_poly.type
_entity_poly.pdbx_seq_one_letter_code
_entity_poly.pdbx_strand_id
1 'polypeptide(L)'
;MNKRIGKLLLLALAFSAASCTLFINQQTPKGYVRYAVSLLDRDALYADRPEWKEKRAEVLAASVEDMDAAHRLIQEAAAVAGGKHSFIMAPVRDTTSYEEVAPEVSLLEGNLIHAVLPAHSGVKVSDSLYIHTILDFLQAHQDARGVIVDLRGNTGGNMYPMITAVSPLLPDGIVFKFQSRKQTTPVWLEYVMESCQIPAGSVAKFPASTPVAVLTDDHTGSSGEATLICFRGLDNVRTFGAPTAGYASGNMSYTLSDGYLFAITRSADVARTGEVFCEDPILPDVPTETPLADAIAWITSL
;
A
#
# COMPACT_ATOMS: atom_id res chain seq x y z
N MET A 1 31.82 -49.73 -18.66
CA MET A 1 31.08 -48.62 -19.31
C MET A 1 30.70 -47.64 -18.22
N ASN A 2 31.61 -46.68 -17.96
CA ASN A 2 31.54 -45.79 -16.79
C ASN A 2 30.81 -44.50 -17.13
N LYS A 3 29.69 -44.25 -16.45
CA LYS A 3 29.04 -42.95 -16.46
C LYS A 3 29.69 -42.06 -15.39
N ARG A 4 30.45 -41.08 -15.83
CA ARG A 4 30.95 -39.99 -14.98
C ARG A 4 29.82 -39.00 -14.73
N ILE A 5 29.35 -38.94 -13.51
CA ILE A 5 28.43 -37.91 -13.01
C ILE A 5 29.30 -36.69 -12.67
N GLY A 6 29.17 -35.64 -13.47
CA GLY A 6 29.79 -34.35 -13.20
C GLY A 6 29.06 -33.67 -12.04
N LYS A 7 29.77 -33.47 -10.94
CA LYS A 7 29.30 -32.60 -9.85
C LYS A 7 29.46 -31.15 -10.31
N LEU A 8 28.32 -30.49 -10.57
CA LEU A 8 28.28 -29.04 -10.68
C LEU A 8 28.45 -28.46 -9.29
N LEU A 9 29.62 -27.92 -8.97
CA LEU A 9 29.81 -27.06 -7.83
C LEU A 9 29.15 -25.72 -8.15
N LEU A 10 28.00 -25.44 -7.56
CA LEU A 10 27.47 -24.08 -7.46
C LEU A 10 28.37 -23.29 -6.48
N LEU A 11 29.29 -22.51 -7.01
CA LEU A 11 29.94 -21.44 -6.28
C LEU A 11 28.87 -20.34 -6.04
N ALA A 12 28.29 -20.32 -4.85
CA ALA A 12 27.60 -19.15 -4.34
C ALA A 12 28.66 -18.06 -4.10
N LEU A 13 28.86 -17.19 -5.08
CA LEU A 13 29.57 -15.92 -4.90
C LEU A 13 28.68 -15.05 -4.01
N ALA A 14 28.92 -15.14 -2.70
CA ALA A 14 28.49 -14.11 -1.77
C ALA A 14 29.22 -12.82 -2.17
N PHE A 15 28.57 -11.97 -2.95
CA PHE A 15 28.94 -10.57 -3.07
C PHE A 15 28.69 -9.95 -1.69
N SER A 16 29.69 -10.00 -0.83
CA SER A 16 29.80 -9.06 0.28
C SER A 16 30.08 -7.70 -0.38
N ALA A 17 29.01 -6.98 -0.73
CA ALA A 17 29.09 -5.55 -0.83
C ALA A 17 29.50 -5.09 0.57
N ALA A 18 30.82 -4.93 0.78
CA ALA A 18 31.36 -4.12 1.85
C ALA A 18 30.88 -2.69 1.59
N SER A 19 29.60 -2.45 1.84
CA SER A 19 29.07 -1.15 2.16
C SER A 19 29.89 -0.72 3.37
N CYS A 20 30.72 0.29 3.21
CA CYS A 20 31.22 1.09 4.32
C CYS A 20 30.01 1.80 4.96
N THR A 21 29.10 1.08 5.53
CA THR A 21 28.28 1.55 6.62
C THR A 21 29.26 1.71 7.78
N LEU A 22 29.88 2.90 7.86
CA LEU A 22 30.34 3.44 9.12
C LEU A 22 29.37 2.94 10.17
N PHE A 23 29.84 2.25 11.20
CA PHE A 23 29.03 1.86 12.35
C PHE A 23 28.51 3.15 12.98
N ILE A 24 27.37 3.64 12.51
CA ILE A 24 26.75 4.84 13.04
C ILE A 24 26.20 4.44 14.41
N ASN A 25 26.77 5.03 15.47
CA ASN A 25 26.34 4.76 16.82
C ASN A 25 24.94 5.35 17.05
N GLN A 26 23.92 4.53 16.93
CA GLN A 26 22.52 4.92 17.15
C GLN A 26 22.17 5.10 18.64
N GLN A 27 23.11 4.88 19.56
CA GLN A 27 22.88 5.08 21.01
C GLN A 27 22.99 6.56 21.44
N THR A 28 23.46 7.43 20.56
CA THR A 28 23.50 8.86 20.79
C THR A 28 22.50 9.59 19.92
N PRO A 29 21.83 10.66 20.40
CA PRO A 29 20.86 11.40 19.59
C PRO A 29 21.41 11.85 18.24
N LYS A 30 22.65 12.33 18.19
CA LYS A 30 23.32 12.73 16.96
C LYS A 30 23.61 11.56 16.02
N GLY A 31 24.01 10.42 16.56
CA GLY A 31 24.23 9.20 15.76
C GLY A 31 22.93 8.63 15.21
N TYR A 32 21.88 8.67 16.02
CA TYR A 32 20.53 8.27 15.65
C TYR A 32 20.00 9.10 14.45
N VAL A 33 20.11 10.44 14.51
CA VAL A 33 19.76 11.34 13.40
C VAL A 33 20.59 11.02 12.16
N ARG A 34 21.91 10.84 12.28
CA ARG A 34 22.76 10.49 11.12
C ARG A 34 22.36 9.18 10.46
N TYR A 35 21.95 8.18 11.26
CA TYR A 35 21.45 6.92 10.72
C TYR A 35 20.14 7.14 9.95
N ALA A 36 19.17 7.84 10.53
CA ALA A 36 17.91 8.15 9.86
C ALA A 36 18.13 8.95 8.55
N VAL A 37 19.01 9.94 8.54
CA VAL A 37 19.40 10.68 7.33
C VAL A 37 19.99 9.74 6.28
N SER A 38 20.80 8.75 6.66
CA SER A 38 21.35 7.78 5.72
C SER A 38 20.27 6.89 5.05
N LEU A 39 19.21 6.58 5.80
CA LEU A 39 18.04 5.88 5.25
C LEU A 39 17.27 6.76 4.26
N LEU A 40 17.06 8.04 4.60
CA LEU A 40 16.42 9.01 3.71
C LEU A 40 17.20 9.21 2.41
N ASP A 41 18.53 9.40 2.49
CA ASP A 41 19.42 9.51 1.32
C ASP A 41 19.28 8.31 0.38
N ARG A 42 19.15 7.11 0.95
CA ARG A 42 19.09 5.87 0.19
C ARG A 42 17.73 5.63 -0.45
N ASP A 43 16.64 5.87 0.28
CA ASP A 43 15.32 5.35 -0.07
C ASP A 43 14.25 6.42 -0.32
N ALA A 44 14.37 7.62 0.23
CA ALA A 44 13.30 8.60 0.14
C ALA A 44 13.04 9.08 -1.30
N LEU A 45 11.78 9.23 -1.66
CA LEU A 45 11.33 9.53 -3.03
C LEU A 45 11.90 10.87 -3.56
N TYR A 46 12.08 11.84 -2.69
CA TYR A 46 12.55 13.19 -3.05
C TYR A 46 14.00 13.47 -2.66
N ALA A 47 14.79 12.44 -2.31
CA ALA A 47 16.16 12.64 -1.84
C ALA A 47 17.14 13.22 -2.89
N ASP A 48 16.75 13.31 -4.16
CA ASP A 48 17.56 13.95 -5.20
C ASP A 48 17.24 15.45 -5.38
N ARG A 49 16.17 15.94 -4.73
CA ARG A 49 15.71 17.32 -4.85
C ARG A 49 16.62 18.32 -4.10
N PRO A 50 16.71 19.57 -4.58
CA PRO A 50 17.49 20.62 -3.90
C PRO A 50 17.04 20.86 -2.45
N GLU A 51 15.72 20.84 -2.19
CA GLU A 51 15.12 21.05 -0.87
C GLU A 51 15.61 20.04 0.15
N TRP A 52 15.76 18.78 -0.27
CA TRP A 52 16.36 17.77 0.60
C TRP A 52 17.84 18.04 0.88
N LYS A 53 18.62 18.46 -0.11
CA LYS A 53 20.05 18.76 0.08
C LYS A 53 20.27 19.87 1.11
N GLU A 54 19.43 20.90 1.08
CA GLU A 54 19.45 21.99 2.05
C GLU A 54 19.02 21.50 3.44
N LYS A 55 17.86 20.83 3.55
CA LYS A 55 17.35 20.28 4.84
C LYS A 55 18.32 19.27 5.43
N ARG A 56 18.93 18.42 4.61
CA ARG A 56 19.96 17.46 5.03
C ARG A 56 21.16 18.14 5.69
N ALA A 57 21.67 19.22 5.11
CA ALA A 57 22.79 19.98 5.67
C ALA A 57 22.42 20.60 7.02
N GLU A 58 21.22 21.21 7.12
CA GLU A 58 20.65 21.74 8.35
C GLU A 58 20.56 20.66 9.45
N VAL A 59 19.93 19.54 9.15
CA VAL A 59 19.73 18.42 10.08
C VAL A 59 21.06 17.85 10.60
N LEU A 60 22.07 17.69 9.74
CA LEU A 60 23.36 17.16 10.12
C LEU A 60 24.20 18.16 10.94
N ALA A 61 23.94 19.47 10.80
CA ALA A 61 24.60 20.54 11.57
C ALA A 61 23.91 20.81 12.91
N ALA A 62 22.65 20.38 13.08
CA ALA A 62 21.86 20.63 14.26
C ALA A 62 22.50 20.07 15.54
N SER A 63 22.37 20.80 16.64
CA SER A 63 22.64 20.30 17.99
C SER A 63 21.43 19.48 18.46
N VAL A 64 21.64 18.23 18.86
CA VAL A 64 20.60 17.31 19.28
C VAL A 64 20.90 16.88 20.71
N GLU A 65 20.10 17.38 21.65
CA GLU A 65 20.37 17.22 23.08
C GLU A 65 19.86 15.89 23.62
N ASP A 66 18.69 15.43 23.14
CA ASP A 66 18.01 14.23 23.58
C ASP A 66 17.32 13.47 22.42
N MET A 67 16.70 12.34 22.74
CA MET A 67 16.00 11.51 21.74
C MET A 67 14.71 12.15 21.24
N ASP A 68 14.02 12.92 22.06
CA ASP A 68 12.79 13.61 21.64
C ASP A 68 13.10 14.70 20.60
N ALA A 69 14.22 15.42 20.78
CA ALA A 69 14.73 16.35 19.78
C ALA A 69 15.14 15.61 18.49
N ALA A 70 15.75 14.44 18.62
CA ALA A 70 16.11 13.59 17.47
C ALA A 70 14.87 13.15 16.70
N HIS A 71 13.82 12.68 17.36
CA HIS A 71 12.57 12.24 16.72
C HIS A 71 11.88 13.39 15.96
N ARG A 72 11.77 14.57 16.58
CA ARG A 72 11.20 15.76 15.90
C ARG A 72 11.98 16.14 14.66
N LEU A 73 13.32 16.19 14.78
CA LEU A 73 14.20 16.53 13.65
C LEU A 73 14.12 15.51 12.50
N ILE A 74 14.00 14.21 12.84
CA ILE A 74 13.81 13.15 11.86
C ILE A 74 12.44 13.27 11.18
N GLN A 75 11.38 13.60 11.92
CA GLN A 75 10.04 13.82 11.34
C GLN A 75 10.05 14.96 10.32
N GLU A 76 10.71 16.08 10.64
CA GLU A 76 10.87 17.20 9.70
C GLU A 76 11.69 16.80 8.48
N ALA A 77 12.78 16.07 8.68
CA ALA A 77 13.64 15.56 7.61
C ALA A 77 12.86 14.60 6.67
N ALA A 78 12.07 13.71 7.26
CA ALA A 78 11.25 12.75 6.52
C ALA A 78 10.22 13.44 5.62
N ALA A 79 9.55 14.48 6.13
CA ALA A 79 8.57 15.26 5.37
C ALA A 79 9.18 15.92 4.12
N VAL A 80 10.43 16.39 4.21
CA VAL A 80 11.11 16.99 3.04
C VAL A 80 11.64 15.93 2.08
N ALA A 81 12.24 14.86 2.60
CA ALA A 81 12.87 13.84 1.77
C ALA A 81 11.88 12.88 1.11
N GLY A 82 10.80 12.53 1.79
CA GLY A 82 9.82 11.53 1.34
C GLY A 82 8.38 12.05 1.20
N GLY A 83 8.11 13.30 1.62
CA GLY A 83 6.77 13.87 1.58
C GLY A 83 5.88 13.51 2.76
N LYS A 84 4.59 13.86 2.66
CA LYS A 84 3.61 13.79 3.77
C LYS A 84 3.34 12.37 4.29
N HIS A 85 3.60 11.35 3.49
CA HIS A 85 3.39 9.93 3.87
C HIS A 85 4.61 9.34 4.60
N SER A 86 5.71 10.11 4.77
CA SER A 86 6.88 9.68 5.55
C SER A 86 6.74 10.13 7.00
N PHE A 87 6.93 9.22 7.94
CA PHE A 87 6.75 9.50 9.36
C PHE A 87 7.63 8.63 10.25
N ILE A 88 7.84 9.12 11.49
CA ILE A 88 8.39 8.34 12.59
C ILE A 88 7.32 8.15 13.67
N MET A 89 7.16 6.94 14.18
CA MET A 89 6.11 6.60 15.12
C MET A 89 6.67 5.79 16.28
N ALA A 90 6.25 6.16 17.50
CA ALA A 90 6.62 5.43 18.70
C ALA A 90 6.12 3.97 18.65
N PRO A 91 6.85 3.03 19.29
CA PRO A 91 6.40 1.64 19.35
C PRO A 91 5.07 1.53 20.09
N VAL A 92 4.11 0.86 19.46
CA VAL A 92 2.84 0.53 20.11
C VAL A 92 3.09 -0.56 21.15
N ARG A 93 3.06 -0.19 22.43
CA ARG A 93 3.34 -1.12 23.55
C ARG A 93 2.11 -1.89 24.00
N ASP A 94 0.95 -1.33 23.80
CA ASP A 94 -0.33 -1.92 24.20
C ASP A 94 -1.29 -1.90 23.02
N THR A 95 -1.60 -3.10 22.50
CA THR A 95 -2.56 -3.30 21.41
C THR A 95 -3.94 -3.69 21.94
N THR A 96 -4.15 -3.72 23.28
CA THR A 96 -5.43 -4.18 23.86
C THR A 96 -6.58 -3.23 23.51
N SER A 97 -6.29 -1.94 23.45
CA SER A 97 -7.25 -0.89 23.08
C SER A 97 -7.34 -0.62 21.57
N TYR A 98 -6.49 -1.28 20.77
CA TYR A 98 -6.56 -1.13 19.31
C TYR A 98 -7.76 -1.89 18.77
N GLU A 99 -8.64 -1.19 18.09
CA GLU A 99 -9.77 -1.78 17.40
C GLU A 99 -9.47 -1.87 15.91
N GLU A 100 -9.70 -3.03 15.33
CA GLU A 100 -9.61 -3.27 13.89
C GLU A 100 -10.96 -3.79 13.41
N VAL A 101 -11.53 -3.11 12.44
CA VAL A 101 -12.84 -3.45 11.88
C VAL A 101 -12.66 -4.60 10.89
N ALA A 102 -13.48 -5.64 11.03
CA ALA A 102 -13.50 -6.72 10.05
C ALA A 102 -14.20 -6.26 8.75
N PRO A 103 -13.82 -6.80 7.58
CA PRO A 103 -14.54 -6.54 6.36
C PRO A 103 -15.96 -7.11 6.43
N GLU A 104 -16.87 -6.48 5.70
CA GLU A 104 -18.27 -6.91 5.61
C GLU A 104 -18.66 -7.10 4.15
N VAL A 105 -19.56 -8.05 3.90
CA VAL A 105 -20.11 -8.27 2.58
C VAL A 105 -21.57 -8.67 2.68
N SER A 106 -22.40 -8.15 1.78
CA SER A 106 -23.81 -8.44 1.73
C SER A 106 -24.36 -8.42 0.31
N LEU A 107 -25.49 -9.12 0.12
CA LEU A 107 -26.27 -9.05 -1.11
C LEU A 107 -27.38 -8.04 -0.92
N LEU A 108 -27.39 -7.01 -1.77
CA LEU A 108 -28.43 -5.99 -1.82
C LEU A 108 -29.57 -6.40 -2.78
N GLU A 109 -30.67 -5.67 -2.74
CA GLU A 109 -31.75 -5.82 -3.73
C GLU A 109 -31.24 -5.68 -5.16
N GLY A 110 -31.81 -6.44 -6.09
CA GLY A 110 -31.37 -6.44 -7.48
C GLY A 110 -30.15 -7.31 -7.77
N ASN A 111 -29.78 -8.20 -6.84
CA ASN A 111 -28.63 -9.11 -6.96
C ASN A 111 -27.29 -8.35 -7.09
N LEU A 112 -27.09 -7.33 -6.24
CA LEU A 112 -25.88 -6.52 -6.18
C LEU A 112 -25.06 -6.91 -4.93
N ILE A 113 -23.77 -7.09 -5.08
CA ILE A 113 -22.86 -7.33 -3.94
C ILE A 113 -22.36 -5.98 -3.43
N HIS A 114 -22.42 -5.78 -2.11
CA HIS A 114 -21.75 -4.66 -1.41
C HIS A 114 -20.68 -5.21 -0.49
N ALA A 115 -19.43 -4.94 -0.83
CA ALA A 115 -18.25 -5.37 -0.11
C ALA A 115 -17.55 -4.15 0.52
N VAL A 116 -17.52 -4.10 1.85
CA VAL A 116 -16.87 -3.05 2.63
C VAL A 116 -15.48 -3.52 3.03
N LEU A 117 -14.47 -2.80 2.60
CA LEU A 117 -13.07 -3.07 2.85
C LEU A 117 -12.50 -2.01 3.81
N PRO A 118 -12.49 -2.22 5.12
CA PRO A 118 -11.89 -1.28 6.08
C PRO A 118 -10.36 -1.29 6.01
N ALA A 119 -9.72 -0.36 6.73
CA ALA A 119 -8.28 -0.39 6.97
C ALA A 119 -7.86 -1.73 7.61
N HIS A 120 -6.68 -2.24 7.24
CA HIS A 120 -6.23 -3.55 7.70
C HIS A 120 -4.76 -3.55 8.11
N SER A 121 -4.51 -3.86 9.37
CA SER A 121 -3.15 -3.96 9.94
C SER A 121 -2.70 -5.39 10.22
N GLY A 122 -3.63 -6.34 10.27
CA GLY A 122 -3.39 -7.73 10.66
C GLY A 122 -3.16 -7.94 12.17
N VAL A 123 -3.49 -6.94 13.00
CA VAL A 123 -3.27 -7.03 14.47
C VAL A 123 -4.40 -7.78 15.17
N LYS A 124 -5.65 -7.50 14.83
CA LYS A 124 -6.86 -8.13 15.44
C LYS A 124 -7.62 -8.98 14.43
N VAL A 125 -7.69 -8.53 13.20
CA VAL A 125 -8.29 -9.25 12.08
C VAL A 125 -7.15 -9.91 11.30
N SER A 126 -7.15 -11.24 11.18
CA SER A 126 -6.12 -11.94 10.41
C SER A 126 -6.29 -11.70 8.91
N ASP A 127 -5.18 -11.73 8.15
CA ASP A 127 -5.21 -11.63 6.69
C ASP A 127 -6.18 -12.67 6.08
N SER A 128 -6.18 -13.90 6.61
CA SER A 128 -7.08 -14.96 6.15
C SER A 128 -8.55 -14.63 6.38
N LEU A 129 -8.93 -14.12 7.56
CA LEU A 129 -10.30 -13.69 7.82
C LEU A 129 -10.71 -12.56 6.89
N TYR A 130 -9.84 -11.55 6.75
CA TYR A 130 -10.10 -10.42 5.86
C TYR A 130 -10.37 -10.86 4.42
N ILE A 131 -9.50 -11.70 3.88
CA ILE A 131 -9.60 -12.21 2.51
C ILE A 131 -10.86 -13.05 2.33
N HIS A 132 -11.02 -14.10 3.14
CA HIS A 132 -12.07 -15.09 2.94
C HIS A 132 -13.48 -14.53 3.20
N THR A 133 -13.63 -13.50 4.05
CA THR A 133 -14.93 -12.82 4.20
C THR A 133 -15.46 -12.29 2.88
N ILE A 134 -14.62 -11.65 2.07
CA ILE A 134 -15.02 -11.06 0.78
C ILE A 134 -14.88 -12.06 -0.36
N LEU A 135 -13.73 -12.73 -0.46
CA LEU A 135 -13.41 -13.61 -1.58
C LEU A 135 -14.40 -14.77 -1.71
N ASP A 136 -14.69 -15.46 -0.61
CA ASP A 136 -15.60 -16.62 -0.65
C ASP A 136 -17.03 -16.20 -1.00
N PHE A 137 -17.45 -15.03 -0.53
CA PHE A 137 -18.74 -14.47 -0.89
C PHE A 137 -18.82 -14.12 -2.38
N LEU A 138 -17.78 -13.47 -2.93
CA LEU A 138 -17.69 -13.20 -4.37
C LEU A 138 -17.68 -14.48 -5.19
N GLN A 139 -16.98 -15.54 -4.73
CA GLN A 139 -16.96 -16.83 -5.41
C GLN A 139 -18.34 -17.53 -5.38
N ALA A 140 -19.10 -17.36 -4.31
CA ALA A 140 -20.43 -17.96 -4.18
C ALA A 140 -21.53 -17.24 -4.99
N HIS A 141 -21.29 -16.00 -5.41
CA HIS A 141 -22.27 -15.14 -6.08
C HIS A 141 -21.76 -14.62 -7.44
N GLN A 142 -21.21 -15.52 -8.25
CA GLN A 142 -20.68 -15.19 -9.59
C GLN A 142 -21.74 -14.72 -10.59
N ASP A 143 -23.02 -14.94 -10.26
CA ASP A 143 -24.21 -14.48 -11.00
C ASP A 143 -24.67 -13.08 -10.59
N ALA A 144 -23.96 -12.39 -9.69
CA ALA A 144 -24.30 -11.06 -9.28
C ALA A 144 -24.31 -10.09 -10.47
N ARG A 145 -25.29 -9.22 -10.48
CA ARG A 145 -25.51 -8.24 -11.55
C ARG A 145 -24.47 -7.12 -11.55
N GLY A 146 -23.84 -6.87 -10.38
CA GLY A 146 -22.77 -5.91 -10.20
C GLY A 146 -22.20 -5.95 -8.79
N VAL A 147 -21.04 -5.33 -8.62
CA VAL A 147 -20.32 -5.32 -7.33
C VAL A 147 -19.98 -3.89 -6.94
N ILE A 148 -20.22 -3.56 -5.68
CA ILE A 148 -19.84 -2.29 -5.06
C ILE A 148 -18.70 -2.59 -4.06
N VAL A 149 -17.53 -2.04 -4.34
CA VAL A 149 -16.35 -2.10 -3.48
C VAL A 149 -16.28 -0.81 -2.69
N ASP A 150 -16.52 -0.88 -1.38
CA ASP A 150 -16.60 0.29 -0.51
C ASP A 150 -15.28 0.48 0.24
N LEU A 151 -14.52 1.49 -0.15
CA LEU A 151 -13.24 1.88 0.44
C LEU A 151 -13.36 3.11 1.35
N ARG A 152 -14.55 3.59 1.62
CA ARG A 152 -14.77 4.74 2.50
C ARG A 152 -14.28 4.42 3.91
N GLY A 153 -13.58 5.36 4.54
CA GLY A 153 -12.96 5.17 5.85
C GLY A 153 -11.74 4.24 5.86
N ASN A 154 -11.31 3.72 4.71
CA ASN A 154 -10.13 2.86 4.63
C ASN A 154 -8.85 3.70 4.60
N THR A 155 -8.24 3.91 5.76
CA THR A 155 -7.00 4.69 5.91
C THR A 155 -5.72 3.93 5.51
N GLY A 156 -5.85 2.69 5.00
CA GLY A 156 -4.72 1.89 4.51
C GLY A 156 -4.31 0.74 5.43
N GLY A 157 -3.03 0.44 5.43
CA GLY A 157 -2.42 -0.69 6.15
C GLY A 157 -1.76 -1.70 5.22
N ASN A 158 -2.16 -2.99 5.25
CA ASN A 158 -1.63 -4.00 4.35
C ASN A 158 -2.49 -4.14 3.08
N MET A 159 -1.95 -3.71 1.94
CA MET A 159 -2.66 -3.79 0.67
C MET A 159 -2.86 -5.22 0.13
N TYR A 160 -2.01 -6.17 0.53
CA TYR A 160 -2.05 -7.54 -0.02
C TYR A 160 -3.38 -8.25 0.25
N PRO A 161 -3.88 -8.31 1.50
CA PRO A 161 -5.20 -8.88 1.78
C PRO A 161 -6.34 -8.12 1.08
N MET A 162 -6.27 -6.78 1.01
CA MET A 162 -7.30 -5.96 0.35
C MET A 162 -7.43 -6.30 -1.14
N ILE A 163 -6.32 -6.31 -1.88
CA ILE A 163 -6.29 -6.61 -3.31
C ILE A 163 -6.66 -8.08 -3.56
N THR A 164 -6.17 -9.00 -2.71
CA THR A 164 -6.50 -10.43 -2.83
C THR A 164 -8.00 -10.68 -2.63
N ALA A 165 -8.63 -10.00 -1.68
CA ALA A 165 -10.06 -10.14 -1.40
C ALA A 165 -10.94 -9.78 -2.62
N VAL A 166 -10.53 -8.79 -3.40
CA VAL A 166 -11.26 -8.33 -4.60
C VAL A 166 -10.68 -8.87 -5.91
N SER A 167 -9.74 -9.80 -5.83
CA SER A 167 -9.09 -10.39 -7.02
C SER A 167 -10.04 -10.98 -8.07
N PRO A 168 -11.24 -11.49 -7.74
CA PRO A 168 -12.22 -11.94 -8.74
C PRO A 168 -12.66 -10.84 -9.71
N LEU A 169 -12.56 -9.56 -9.32
CA LEU A 169 -12.98 -8.39 -10.07
C LEU A 169 -11.86 -7.78 -10.92
N LEU A 170 -10.62 -8.25 -10.76
CA LEU A 170 -9.44 -7.71 -11.41
C LEU A 170 -8.94 -8.66 -12.52
N PRO A 171 -8.48 -8.13 -13.66
CA PRO A 171 -7.82 -8.95 -14.65
C PRO A 171 -6.48 -9.46 -14.12
N ASP A 172 -6.02 -10.61 -14.62
CA ASP A 172 -4.69 -11.13 -14.33
C ASP A 172 -3.58 -10.20 -14.85
N GLY A 173 -2.39 -10.34 -14.30
CA GLY A 173 -1.23 -9.57 -14.69
C GLY A 173 -0.98 -8.34 -13.80
N ILE A 174 -0.47 -7.26 -14.38
CA ILE A 174 -0.06 -6.06 -13.64
C ILE A 174 -1.29 -5.26 -13.23
N VAL A 175 -1.51 -5.12 -11.91
CA VAL A 175 -2.60 -4.32 -11.34
C VAL A 175 -2.24 -2.84 -11.20
N PHE A 176 -1.00 -2.53 -10.83
CA PHE A 176 -0.40 -1.19 -10.83
C PHE A 176 1.13 -1.32 -10.75
N LYS A 177 1.87 -0.21 -10.61
CA LYS A 177 3.33 -0.22 -10.50
C LYS A 177 3.77 0.75 -9.42
N PHE A 178 4.88 0.44 -8.74
CA PHE A 178 5.61 1.38 -7.89
C PHE A 178 6.73 2.07 -8.68
N GLN A 179 6.69 3.38 -8.77
CA GLN A 179 7.73 4.18 -9.41
C GLN A 179 8.61 4.86 -8.36
N SER A 180 9.80 4.33 -8.16
CA SER A 180 10.84 4.93 -7.32
C SER A 180 11.75 5.85 -8.13
N ARG A 181 12.68 6.56 -7.46
CA ARG A 181 13.74 7.33 -8.12
C ARG A 181 14.61 6.49 -9.08
N LYS A 182 14.71 5.20 -8.85
CA LYS A 182 15.68 4.34 -9.54
C LYS A 182 15.03 3.41 -10.57
N GLN A 183 13.80 3.01 -10.34
CA GLN A 183 13.13 2.02 -11.17
C GLN A 183 11.62 2.05 -11.00
N THR A 184 10.92 1.46 -11.97
CA THR A 184 9.49 1.15 -11.88
C THR A 184 9.34 -0.35 -11.69
N THR A 185 8.65 -0.75 -10.63
CA THR A 185 8.44 -2.16 -10.26
C THR A 185 6.97 -2.52 -10.43
N PRO A 186 6.62 -3.49 -11.29
CA PRO A 186 5.24 -3.92 -11.44
C PRO A 186 4.75 -4.69 -10.21
N VAL A 187 3.48 -4.50 -9.87
CA VAL A 187 2.74 -5.30 -8.89
C VAL A 187 1.84 -6.25 -9.69
N TRP A 188 2.12 -7.54 -9.59
CA TRP A 188 1.39 -8.60 -10.28
C TRP A 188 0.30 -9.14 -9.37
N LEU A 189 -0.92 -9.30 -9.88
CA LEU A 189 -2.04 -9.85 -9.11
C LEU A 189 -1.70 -11.23 -8.55
N GLU A 190 -1.10 -12.08 -9.38
CA GLU A 190 -0.71 -13.44 -9.02
C GLU A 190 0.28 -13.45 -7.84
N TYR A 191 1.27 -12.54 -7.86
CA TYR A 191 2.22 -12.39 -6.75
C TYR A 191 1.54 -11.93 -5.47
N VAL A 192 0.59 -10.97 -5.57
CA VAL A 192 -0.19 -10.49 -4.42
C VAL A 192 -0.99 -11.63 -3.79
N MET A 193 -1.72 -12.40 -4.61
CA MET A 193 -2.52 -13.54 -4.16
C MET A 193 -1.66 -14.63 -3.52
N GLU A 194 -0.56 -15.03 -4.17
CA GLU A 194 0.36 -16.04 -3.66
C GLU A 194 1.02 -15.63 -2.34
N SER A 195 1.33 -14.32 -2.18
CA SER A 195 1.83 -13.77 -0.92
C SER A 195 0.83 -13.91 0.23
N CYS A 196 -0.46 -13.97 -0.09
CA CYS A 196 -1.56 -14.26 0.84
C CYS A 196 -1.96 -15.74 0.89
N GLN A 197 -1.16 -16.63 0.32
CA GLN A 197 -1.42 -18.08 0.26
C GLN A 197 -2.67 -18.47 -0.56
N ILE A 198 -3.13 -17.60 -1.45
CA ILE A 198 -4.18 -17.90 -2.42
C ILE A 198 -3.50 -18.25 -3.77
N PRO A 199 -3.60 -19.50 -4.25
CA PRO A 199 -2.91 -19.89 -5.48
C PRO A 199 -3.41 -19.11 -6.70
N ALA A 200 -2.49 -18.67 -7.55
CA ALA A 200 -2.86 -18.04 -8.81
C ALA A 200 -3.72 -19.01 -9.65
N GLY A 201 -4.79 -18.49 -10.24
CA GLY A 201 -5.73 -19.30 -11.04
C GLY A 201 -6.73 -20.14 -10.24
N SER A 202 -6.69 -20.17 -8.90
CA SER A 202 -7.69 -20.86 -8.06
C SER A 202 -9.01 -20.09 -7.91
N VAL A 203 -9.03 -18.82 -8.33
CA VAL A 203 -10.14 -17.89 -8.15
C VAL A 203 -10.86 -17.68 -9.47
N ALA A 204 -12.17 -17.97 -9.52
CA ALA A 204 -12.99 -17.67 -10.68
C ALA A 204 -13.18 -16.15 -10.81
N LYS A 205 -13.04 -15.64 -12.03
CA LYS A 205 -13.18 -14.22 -12.33
C LYS A 205 -14.62 -13.89 -12.71
N PHE A 206 -15.08 -12.72 -12.31
CA PHE A 206 -16.28 -12.15 -12.87
C PHE A 206 -16.12 -11.84 -14.37
N PRO A 207 -17.17 -11.89 -15.16
CA PRO A 207 -17.13 -11.41 -16.53
C PRO A 207 -16.61 -9.97 -16.59
N ALA A 208 -15.77 -9.66 -17.58
CA ALA A 208 -15.23 -8.31 -17.77
C ALA A 208 -16.33 -7.24 -18.02
N SER A 209 -17.56 -7.66 -18.32
CA SER A 209 -18.72 -6.78 -18.46
C SER A 209 -19.46 -6.54 -17.16
N THR A 210 -19.15 -7.25 -16.07
CA THR A 210 -19.82 -7.05 -14.79
C THR A 210 -19.49 -5.67 -14.24
N PRO A 211 -20.46 -4.77 -14.04
CA PRO A 211 -20.17 -3.42 -13.55
C PRO A 211 -19.65 -3.45 -12.10
N VAL A 212 -18.61 -2.67 -11.87
CA VAL A 212 -17.98 -2.50 -10.55
C VAL A 212 -18.00 -1.02 -10.17
N ALA A 213 -18.66 -0.69 -9.07
CA ALA A 213 -18.59 0.64 -8.47
C ALA A 213 -17.57 0.62 -7.34
N VAL A 214 -16.68 1.62 -7.28
CA VAL A 214 -15.73 1.78 -6.16
C VAL A 214 -16.10 3.07 -5.42
N LEU A 215 -16.37 2.97 -4.12
CA LEU A 215 -16.74 4.11 -3.29
C LEU A 215 -15.53 4.63 -2.53
N THR A 216 -15.34 5.95 -2.52
CA THR A 216 -14.23 6.63 -1.85
C THR A 216 -14.70 7.82 -1.01
N ASP A 217 -13.90 8.19 -0.03
CA ASP A 217 -14.04 9.41 0.75
C ASP A 217 -12.67 10.01 1.08
N ASP A 218 -12.64 11.12 1.83
CA ASP A 218 -11.43 11.84 2.23
C ASP A 218 -10.57 11.09 3.27
N HIS A 219 -11.05 9.95 3.76
CA HIS A 219 -10.30 9.03 4.62
C HIS A 219 -9.72 7.85 3.83
N THR A 220 -10.18 7.61 2.58
CA THR A 220 -9.58 6.58 1.72
C THR A 220 -8.12 6.94 1.44
N GLY A 221 -7.16 6.18 2.00
CA GLY A 221 -5.74 6.52 1.92
C GLY A 221 -4.80 5.32 1.80
N SER A 222 -3.57 5.55 1.36
CA SER A 222 -2.47 4.59 1.34
C SER A 222 -2.87 3.27 0.65
N SER A 223 -2.89 2.13 1.36
CA SER A 223 -3.29 0.83 0.79
C SER A 223 -4.74 0.80 0.29
N GLY A 224 -5.64 1.64 0.82
CA GLY A 224 -6.97 1.87 0.27
C GLY A 224 -6.90 2.49 -1.12
N GLU A 225 -6.04 3.50 -1.32
CA GLU A 225 -5.79 4.10 -2.63
C GLU A 225 -5.08 3.13 -3.59
N ALA A 226 -4.11 2.34 -3.10
CA ALA A 226 -3.48 1.29 -3.92
C ALA A 226 -4.52 0.28 -4.42
N THR A 227 -5.50 -0.09 -3.58
CA THR A 227 -6.62 -0.96 -3.96
C THR A 227 -7.52 -0.28 -5.00
N LEU A 228 -7.87 1.00 -4.82
CA LEU A 228 -8.61 1.80 -5.81
C LEU A 228 -7.88 1.84 -7.16
N ILE A 229 -6.56 2.07 -7.15
CA ILE A 229 -5.73 2.15 -8.36
C ILE A 229 -5.74 0.85 -9.16
N CYS A 230 -5.91 -0.31 -8.51
CA CYS A 230 -6.07 -1.60 -9.21
C CYS A 230 -7.28 -1.62 -10.16
N PHE A 231 -8.30 -0.82 -9.90
CA PHE A 231 -9.50 -0.69 -10.73
C PHE A 231 -9.40 0.40 -11.80
N ARG A 232 -8.41 1.30 -11.68
CA ARG A 232 -8.27 2.44 -12.59
C ARG A 232 -7.98 1.98 -14.02
N GLY A 233 -8.78 2.48 -14.99
CA GLY A 233 -8.66 2.16 -16.41
C GLY A 233 -9.30 0.85 -16.83
N LEU A 234 -10.20 0.27 -16.01
CA LEU A 234 -11.07 -0.83 -16.41
C LEU A 234 -12.40 -0.23 -16.93
N ASP A 235 -12.84 -0.67 -18.11
CA ASP A 235 -14.01 -0.13 -18.81
C ASP A 235 -15.33 -0.35 -18.07
N ASN A 236 -15.40 -1.40 -17.26
CA ASN A 236 -16.57 -1.77 -16.46
C ASN A 236 -16.57 -1.14 -15.06
N VAL A 237 -15.63 -0.25 -14.75
CA VAL A 237 -15.49 0.36 -13.42
C VAL A 237 -15.89 1.84 -13.47
N ARG A 238 -16.55 2.29 -12.39
CA ARG A 238 -16.78 3.71 -12.10
C ARG A 238 -16.60 3.99 -10.61
N THR A 239 -15.98 5.12 -10.28
CA THR A 239 -15.72 5.54 -8.90
C THR A 239 -16.68 6.63 -8.46
N PHE A 240 -17.14 6.56 -7.19
CA PHE A 240 -18.16 7.45 -6.63
C PHE A 240 -17.73 7.97 -5.26
N GLY A 241 -18.12 9.20 -4.92
CA GLY A 241 -17.96 9.77 -3.59
C GLY A 241 -17.13 11.04 -3.55
N ALA A 242 -16.20 11.13 -2.59
CA ALA A 242 -15.28 12.27 -2.42
C ALA A 242 -13.86 11.92 -2.89
N PRO A 243 -13.02 12.94 -3.14
CA PRO A 243 -11.58 12.76 -3.34
C PRO A 243 -10.93 12.01 -2.17
N THR A 244 -9.92 11.19 -2.45
CA THR A 244 -9.19 10.43 -1.43
C THR A 244 -8.25 11.30 -0.60
N ALA A 245 -7.56 10.72 0.39
CA ALA A 245 -6.64 11.42 1.29
C ALA A 245 -5.32 11.86 0.61
N GLY A 246 -4.97 11.27 -0.54
CA GLY A 246 -3.75 11.61 -1.28
C GLY A 246 -2.48 11.05 -0.64
N TYR A 247 -2.49 9.77 -0.30
CA TYR A 247 -1.34 9.00 0.19
C TYR A 247 -1.02 7.81 -0.71
N ALA A 248 -1.32 7.92 -2.01
CA ALA A 248 -1.11 6.86 -3.00
C ALA A 248 0.38 6.67 -3.31
N SER A 249 1.11 6.10 -2.37
CA SER A 249 2.56 5.93 -2.44
C SER A 249 3.04 4.76 -1.58
N GLY A 250 4.12 4.11 -2.00
CA GLY A 250 4.72 2.98 -1.30
C GLY A 250 5.77 3.39 -0.28
N ASN A 251 5.60 2.94 0.96
CA ASN A 251 6.54 3.16 2.05
C ASN A 251 7.50 1.98 2.26
N MET A 252 8.73 2.29 2.66
CA MET A 252 9.66 1.34 3.25
C MET A 252 9.77 1.62 4.75
N SER A 253 9.55 0.59 5.57
CA SER A 253 9.56 0.70 7.02
C SER A 253 10.84 0.16 7.64
N TYR A 254 11.37 0.88 8.63
CA TYR A 254 12.56 0.53 9.41
C TYR A 254 12.24 0.59 10.88
N THR A 255 12.71 -0.40 11.65
CA THR A 255 12.71 -0.33 13.10
C THR A 255 14.02 0.29 13.55
N LEU A 256 13.96 1.43 14.24
CA LEU A 256 15.10 2.12 14.78
C LEU A 256 15.55 1.49 16.12
N SER A 257 16.72 1.89 16.65
CA SER A 257 17.35 1.23 17.81
C SER A 257 16.57 1.33 19.12
N ASP A 258 15.65 2.28 19.23
CA ASP A 258 14.75 2.48 20.37
C ASP A 258 13.34 1.87 20.15
N GLY A 259 13.15 1.16 19.03
CA GLY A 259 11.90 0.50 18.67
C GLY A 259 10.93 1.38 17.88
N TYR A 260 11.27 2.64 17.60
CA TYR A 260 10.44 3.48 16.75
C TYR A 260 10.35 2.91 15.33
N LEU A 261 9.16 2.99 14.74
CA LEU A 261 8.93 2.73 13.33
C LEU A 261 9.27 3.99 12.53
N PHE A 262 10.13 3.85 11.53
CA PHE A 262 10.42 4.91 10.58
C PHE A 262 9.94 4.49 9.19
N ALA A 263 8.84 5.05 8.74
CA ALA A 263 8.27 4.84 7.42
C ALA A 263 8.78 5.92 6.46
N ILE A 264 9.37 5.50 5.36
CA ILE A 264 9.94 6.39 4.34
C ILE A 264 9.20 6.13 3.03
N THR A 265 8.57 7.16 2.47
CA THR A 265 7.98 7.08 1.14
C THR A 265 9.09 6.91 0.10
N ARG A 266 9.01 5.80 -0.63
CA ARG A 266 10.03 5.38 -1.59
C ARG A 266 9.56 5.48 -3.03
N SER A 267 8.27 5.36 -3.27
CA SER A 267 7.71 5.29 -4.61
C SER A 267 6.34 5.97 -4.69
N ALA A 268 6.03 6.51 -5.85
CA ALA A 268 4.69 6.86 -6.28
C ALA A 268 3.98 5.61 -6.84
N ASP A 269 2.65 5.58 -6.79
CA ASP A 269 1.84 4.54 -7.40
C ASP A 269 1.47 4.94 -8.84
N VAL A 270 1.57 4.00 -9.77
CA VAL A 270 1.30 4.23 -11.20
C VAL A 270 0.24 3.24 -11.65
N ALA A 271 -0.91 3.76 -12.04
CA ALA A 271 -2.01 2.97 -12.58
C ALA A 271 -1.62 2.27 -13.90
N ARG A 272 -2.44 1.29 -14.33
CA ARG A 272 -2.29 0.63 -15.64
C ARG A 272 -2.41 1.61 -16.82
N THR A 273 -3.11 2.72 -16.63
CA THR A 273 -3.24 3.83 -17.59
C THR A 273 -1.96 4.63 -17.78
N GLY A 274 -0.99 4.51 -16.87
CA GLY A 274 0.21 5.34 -16.81
C GLY A 274 0.05 6.60 -15.95
N GLU A 275 -1.13 6.85 -15.38
CA GLU A 275 -1.40 7.94 -14.45
C GLU A 275 -0.60 7.71 -13.15
N VAL A 276 0.09 8.76 -12.68
CA VAL A 276 0.96 8.70 -11.51
C VAL A 276 0.28 9.39 -10.33
N PHE A 277 0.19 8.70 -9.22
CA PHE A 277 -0.38 9.20 -7.96
C PHE A 277 0.69 9.22 -6.88
N CYS A 278 0.62 10.19 -5.98
CA CYS A 278 1.53 10.27 -4.84
C CYS A 278 0.90 11.03 -3.67
N GLU A 279 0.92 12.37 -3.72
CA GLU A 279 0.48 13.23 -2.60
C GLU A 279 -0.83 13.97 -2.87
N ASP A 280 -1.31 13.92 -4.12
CA ASP A 280 -2.58 14.50 -4.51
C ASP A 280 -3.73 13.49 -4.34
N PRO A 281 -4.91 13.96 -3.88
CA PRO A 281 -6.10 13.12 -3.81
C PRO A 281 -6.49 12.52 -5.17
N ILE A 282 -6.94 11.29 -5.18
CA ILE A 282 -7.53 10.65 -6.36
C ILE A 282 -8.98 11.11 -6.46
N LEU A 283 -9.33 11.74 -7.56
CA LEU A 283 -10.69 12.22 -7.78
C LEU A 283 -11.59 11.06 -8.24
N PRO A 284 -12.83 10.95 -7.69
CA PRO A 284 -13.82 10.01 -8.19
C PRO A 284 -14.36 10.45 -9.56
N ASP A 285 -14.81 9.49 -10.37
CA ASP A 285 -15.46 9.79 -11.66
C ASP A 285 -16.80 10.51 -11.46
N VAL A 286 -17.48 10.22 -10.35
CA VAL A 286 -18.77 10.81 -9.97
C VAL A 286 -18.66 11.36 -8.55
N PRO A 287 -18.35 12.65 -8.39
CA PRO A 287 -18.39 13.31 -7.08
C PRO A 287 -19.84 13.35 -6.55
N THR A 288 -20.07 12.85 -5.33
CA THR A 288 -21.42 12.78 -4.76
C THR A 288 -21.38 12.60 -3.24
N GLU A 289 -22.43 13.11 -2.57
CA GLU A 289 -22.69 12.93 -1.13
C GLU A 289 -23.45 11.63 -0.82
N THR A 290 -23.99 10.93 -1.86
CA THR A 290 -24.75 9.69 -1.73
C THR A 290 -24.14 8.54 -2.54
N PRO A 291 -22.84 8.22 -2.36
CA PRO A 291 -22.10 7.35 -3.27
C PRO A 291 -22.68 5.94 -3.40
N LEU A 292 -23.21 5.36 -2.32
CA LEU A 292 -23.82 4.03 -2.37
C LEU A 292 -25.12 4.04 -3.21
N ALA A 293 -25.98 5.04 -3.00
CA ALA A 293 -27.24 5.13 -3.75
C ALA A 293 -27.00 5.38 -5.24
N ASP A 294 -26.03 6.25 -5.56
CA ASP A 294 -25.68 6.58 -6.95
C ASP A 294 -25.00 5.41 -7.67
N ALA A 295 -24.16 4.64 -6.96
CA ALA A 295 -23.56 3.41 -7.46
C ALA A 295 -24.63 2.35 -7.77
N ILE A 296 -25.59 2.14 -6.88
CA ILE A 296 -26.74 1.24 -7.11
C ILE A 296 -27.54 1.70 -8.33
N ALA A 297 -27.88 3.00 -8.40
CA ALA A 297 -28.61 3.56 -9.52
C ALA A 297 -27.85 3.38 -10.85
N TRP A 298 -26.55 3.62 -10.86
CA TRP A 298 -25.73 3.41 -12.05
C TRP A 298 -25.73 1.95 -12.49
N ILE A 299 -25.45 0.99 -11.60
CA ILE A 299 -25.40 -0.44 -11.96
C ILE A 299 -26.79 -0.91 -12.46
N THR A 300 -27.86 -0.45 -11.83
CA THR A 300 -29.22 -0.85 -12.21
C THR A 300 -29.69 -0.24 -13.53
N SER A 301 -29.05 0.82 -14.00
CA SER A 301 -29.35 1.47 -15.29
C SER A 301 -28.69 0.78 -16.50
N LEU A 302 -27.76 -0.14 -16.27
CA LEU A 302 -27.06 -0.92 -17.30
C LEU A 302 -27.84 -2.21 -17.65
#